data_1dc270fff8cb15b2b6102314d3bb86ae
#
_entry.id   1dc270fff8cb15b2b6102314d3bb86ae
#
_cell.length_a   1.000
_cell.length_b   1.000
_cell.length_c   1.000
_cell.angle_alpha   90.00
_cell.angle_beta   90.00
_cell.angle_gamma   90.00
#
_symmetry.space_group_name_H-M   'P 1'
#
loop_
_entity.id
_entity.type
_entity.pdbx_description
1 polymer ?
#
loop_
_entity_poly.entity_id
_entity_poly.type
_entity_poly.pdbx_seq_one_letter_code
_entity_poly.pdbx_strand_id
1 'polypeptide(L)'
;MEDRHNLNFATYEEGKLTLEEYLTRVVFYQKRSFTQAEFRRFMFAQSKPYPDMIELVAQLKVRHGLKIAVVSNEARELNAYRIRNFKLARFVDSFVSSCFAHVRKPDADIFRLALDIAQASAPQVVYIENTPMFVQIAEGLGIRSILHTDYTSTCAKLASFGLRNDEGVVHETS
;
A
#
# COMPACT_ATOMS: atom_id res chain seq x y z
N MET A 1 17.44 17.50 -9.89
CA MET A 1 17.11 16.43 -8.94
C MET A 1 15.93 15.62 -9.44
N GLU A 2 14.90 16.27 -9.92
CA GLU A 2 13.67 15.63 -10.43
C GLU A 2 13.94 14.64 -11.58
N ASP A 3 14.65 15.02 -12.62
CA ASP A 3 15.00 14.12 -13.74
C ASP A 3 15.74 12.87 -13.26
N ARG A 4 16.68 13.04 -12.29
CA ARG A 4 17.40 11.89 -11.71
C ARG A 4 16.50 11.00 -10.89
N HIS A 5 15.52 11.57 -10.18
CA HIS A 5 14.48 10.81 -9.48
C HIS A 5 13.68 9.97 -10.48
N ASN A 6 13.14 10.60 -11.50
CA ASN A 6 12.31 9.94 -12.51
C ASN A 6 13.05 8.77 -13.20
N LEU A 7 14.36 8.92 -13.49
CA LEU A 7 15.17 7.88 -14.09
C LEU A 7 15.54 6.70 -13.16
N ASN A 8 15.52 6.90 -11.85
CA ASN A 8 15.96 5.89 -10.88
C ASN A 8 14.82 5.32 -10.02
N PHE A 9 13.66 5.98 -9.98
CA PHE A 9 12.60 5.68 -9.05
C PHE A 9 12.01 4.28 -9.25
N ALA A 10 11.70 3.90 -10.50
CA ALA A 10 11.18 2.57 -10.81
C ALA A 10 12.18 1.47 -10.38
N THR A 11 13.45 1.63 -10.73
CA THR A 11 14.52 0.69 -10.37
C THR A 11 14.69 0.56 -8.85
N TYR A 12 14.52 1.67 -8.12
CA TYR A 12 14.56 1.68 -6.66
C TYR A 12 13.34 0.99 -6.04
N GLU A 13 12.13 1.27 -6.52
CA GLU A 13 10.92 0.60 -6.06
C GLU A 13 10.89 -0.90 -6.37
N GLU A 14 11.55 -1.33 -7.45
CA GLU A 14 11.71 -2.74 -7.78
C GLU A 14 12.81 -3.45 -6.95
N GLY A 15 13.42 -2.75 -5.99
CA GLY A 15 14.42 -3.32 -5.09
C GLY A 15 15.78 -3.62 -5.74
N LYS A 16 16.04 -3.06 -6.93
CA LYS A 16 17.29 -3.20 -7.68
C LYS A 16 18.36 -2.18 -7.26
N LEU A 17 17.98 -1.21 -6.44
CA LEU A 17 18.86 -0.24 -5.78
C LEU A 17 18.57 -0.25 -4.29
N THR A 18 19.61 -0.10 -3.49
CA THR A 18 19.50 0.24 -2.07
C THR A 18 19.12 1.72 -1.91
N LEU A 19 18.62 2.09 -0.73
CA LEU A 19 18.36 3.50 -0.41
C LEU A 19 19.64 4.36 -0.55
N GLU A 20 20.78 3.83 -0.14
CA GLU A 20 22.06 4.53 -0.22
C GLU A 20 22.47 4.81 -1.67
N GLU A 21 22.39 3.80 -2.53
CA GLU A 21 22.67 3.95 -3.98
C GLU A 21 21.70 4.93 -4.63
N TYR A 22 20.40 4.82 -4.31
CA TYR A 22 19.38 5.73 -4.81
C TYR A 22 19.65 7.17 -4.39
N LEU A 23 19.92 7.41 -3.10
CA LEU A 23 20.23 8.74 -2.58
C LEU A 23 21.51 9.32 -3.18
N THR A 24 22.53 8.50 -3.36
CA THR A 24 23.78 8.91 -4.03
C THR A 24 23.53 9.39 -5.44
N ARG A 25 22.73 8.66 -6.22
CA ARG A 25 22.39 9.00 -7.61
C ARG A 25 21.50 10.21 -7.76
N VAL A 26 20.52 10.38 -6.84
CA VAL A 26 19.42 11.35 -6.98
C VAL A 26 19.67 12.63 -6.20
N VAL A 27 20.22 12.54 -5.00
CA VAL A 27 20.38 13.67 -4.09
C VAL A 27 21.83 14.07 -3.94
N PHE A 28 22.73 13.11 -3.66
CA PHE A 28 24.11 13.34 -3.29
C PHE A 28 25.10 13.20 -4.46
N TYR A 29 24.61 13.31 -5.69
CA TYR A 29 25.45 13.43 -6.89
C TYR A 29 26.30 14.72 -6.89
N GLN A 30 26.02 15.63 -6.00
CA GLN A 30 26.76 16.86 -5.72
C GLN A 30 26.70 17.16 -4.22
N LYS A 31 27.63 18.02 -3.73
CA LYS A 31 27.69 18.41 -2.30
C LYS A 31 26.36 19.05 -1.85
N ARG A 32 25.88 18.68 -0.68
CA ARG A 32 24.69 19.21 -0.02
C ARG A 32 25.08 19.84 1.34
N SER A 33 24.21 20.72 1.86
CA SER A 33 24.34 21.32 3.20
C SER A 33 23.87 20.40 4.33
N PHE A 34 23.32 19.23 3.99
CA PHE A 34 22.81 18.21 4.89
C PHE A 34 23.41 16.86 4.57
N THR A 35 23.45 15.98 5.56
CA THR A 35 23.98 14.61 5.43
C THR A 35 22.94 13.64 4.87
N GLN A 36 23.41 12.49 4.39
CA GLN A 36 22.54 11.40 3.94
C GLN A 36 21.67 10.86 5.09
N ALA A 37 22.21 10.82 6.32
CA ALA A 37 21.47 10.38 7.50
C ALA A 37 20.33 11.35 7.86
N GLU A 38 20.54 12.65 7.74
CA GLU A 38 19.51 13.67 7.96
C GLU A 38 18.42 13.58 6.90
N PHE A 39 18.80 13.43 5.64
CA PHE A 39 17.84 13.27 4.54
C PHE A 39 17.01 11.98 4.68
N ARG A 40 17.66 10.87 5.06
CA ARG A 40 16.95 9.61 5.34
C ARG A 40 15.93 9.77 6.47
N ARG A 41 16.30 10.42 7.57
CA ARG A 41 15.35 10.71 8.66
C ARG A 41 14.18 11.55 8.19
N PHE A 42 14.44 12.59 7.39
CA PHE A 42 13.41 13.42 6.79
C PHE A 42 12.46 12.59 5.91
N MET A 43 12.98 11.77 4.99
CA MET A 43 12.17 10.91 4.13
C MET A 43 11.24 10.00 4.94
N PHE A 44 11.77 9.34 5.96
CA PHE A 44 10.97 8.42 6.79
C PHE A 44 9.90 9.17 7.60
N ALA A 45 10.19 10.36 8.07
CA ALA A 45 9.25 11.21 8.80
C ALA A 45 8.07 11.69 7.93
N GLN A 46 8.19 11.68 6.59
CA GLN A 46 7.06 11.96 5.69
C GLN A 46 6.01 10.84 5.67
N SER A 47 6.37 9.64 6.13
CA SER A 47 5.43 8.51 6.20
C SER A 47 4.45 8.72 7.34
N LYS A 48 3.18 8.91 6.99
CA LYS A 48 2.09 9.05 7.97
C LYS A 48 1.09 7.92 7.75
N PRO A 49 0.64 7.23 8.81
CA PRO A 49 -0.43 6.25 8.70
C PRO A 49 -1.78 6.94 8.51
N TYR A 50 -2.75 6.19 8.02
CA TYR A 50 -4.17 6.51 8.08
C TYR A 50 -4.80 5.66 9.18
N PRO A 51 -4.86 6.12 10.43
CA PRO A 51 -5.26 5.30 11.58
C PRO A 51 -6.65 4.69 11.41
N ASP A 52 -7.61 5.50 10.94
CA ASP A 52 -8.99 5.07 10.75
C ASP A 52 -9.10 3.94 9.72
N MET A 53 -8.35 4.01 8.62
CA MET A 53 -8.32 2.97 7.62
C MET A 53 -7.63 1.70 8.12
N ILE A 54 -6.55 1.83 8.90
CA ILE A 54 -5.87 0.70 9.53
C ILE A 54 -6.82 -0.03 10.48
N GLU A 55 -7.52 0.71 11.33
CA GLU A 55 -8.49 0.17 12.27
C GLU A 55 -9.66 -0.51 11.54
N LEU A 56 -10.24 0.16 10.54
CA LEU A 56 -11.31 -0.39 9.72
C LEU A 56 -10.94 -1.75 9.12
N VAL A 57 -9.77 -1.84 8.46
CA VAL A 57 -9.34 -3.08 7.83
C VAL A 57 -9.08 -4.18 8.87
N ALA A 58 -8.48 -3.82 10.02
CA ALA A 58 -8.24 -4.76 11.10
C ALA A 58 -9.55 -5.33 11.69
N GLN A 59 -10.57 -4.48 11.89
CA GLN A 59 -11.89 -4.88 12.38
C GLN A 59 -12.63 -5.75 11.35
N LEU A 60 -12.63 -5.36 10.08
CA LEU A 60 -13.25 -6.16 9.01
C LEU A 60 -12.60 -7.54 8.89
N LYS A 61 -11.26 -7.62 9.04
CA LYS A 61 -10.56 -8.92 9.07
C LYS A 61 -11.13 -9.84 10.14
N VAL A 62 -11.21 -9.36 11.37
CA VAL A 62 -11.69 -10.16 12.50
C VAL A 62 -13.14 -10.56 12.31
N ARG A 63 -13.97 -9.60 11.94
CA ARG A 63 -15.42 -9.79 11.80
C ARG A 63 -15.81 -10.77 10.71
N HIS A 64 -15.17 -10.66 9.55
CA HIS A 64 -15.53 -11.42 8.36
C HIS A 64 -14.56 -12.57 8.05
N GLY A 65 -13.56 -12.82 8.90
CA GLY A 65 -12.56 -13.86 8.69
C GLY A 65 -11.71 -13.66 7.43
N LEU A 66 -11.40 -12.39 7.10
CA LEU A 66 -10.72 -12.04 5.85
C LEU A 66 -9.22 -12.37 5.89
N LYS A 67 -8.67 -12.71 4.74
CA LYS A 67 -7.22 -12.62 4.49
C LYS A 67 -6.90 -11.21 3.96
N ILE A 68 -5.91 -10.57 4.56
CA ILE A 68 -5.48 -9.22 4.19
C ILE A 68 -4.12 -9.29 3.51
N ALA A 69 -4.04 -8.82 2.28
CA ALA A 69 -2.80 -8.67 1.53
C ALA A 69 -2.55 -7.20 1.21
N VAL A 70 -1.31 -6.76 1.37
CA VAL A 70 -0.86 -5.42 0.92
C VAL A 70 -0.13 -5.60 -0.40
N VAL A 71 -0.56 -4.86 -1.44
CA VAL A 71 0.10 -4.81 -2.76
C VAL A 71 0.63 -3.40 -2.98
N SER A 72 1.94 -3.19 -2.84
CA SER A 72 2.53 -1.86 -2.81
C SER A 72 3.70 -1.69 -3.77
N ASN A 73 3.80 -0.48 -4.36
CA ASN A 73 5.04 -0.01 -4.97
C ASN A 73 5.86 0.67 -3.89
N GLU A 74 6.83 -0.02 -3.34
CA GLU A 74 7.63 0.49 -2.24
C GLU A 74 9.06 -0.05 -2.27
N ALA A 75 10.01 0.86 -2.03
CA ALA A 75 11.39 0.47 -1.82
C ALA A 75 11.57 -0.21 -0.46
N ARG A 76 12.55 -1.10 -0.38
CA ARG A 76 12.77 -2.07 0.71
C ARG A 76 12.83 -1.43 2.10
N GLU A 77 13.61 -0.37 2.25
CA GLU A 77 13.85 0.26 3.55
C GLU A 77 12.62 1.00 4.06
N LEU A 78 11.89 1.66 3.16
CA LEU A 78 10.66 2.38 3.49
C LEU A 78 9.52 1.40 3.79
N ASN A 79 9.40 0.33 3.02
CA ASN A 79 8.47 -0.76 3.27
C ASN A 79 8.68 -1.37 4.66
N ALA A 80 9.90 -1.77 5.00
CA ALA A 80 10.24 -2.31 6.31
C ALA A 80 9.96 -1.32 7.45
N TYR A 81 10.24 -0.03 7.22
CA TYR A 81 9.94 1.02 8.18
C TYR A 81 8.43 1.12 8.45
N ARG A 82 7.60 1.19 7.42
CA ARG A 82 6.13 1.33 7.53
C ARG A 82 5.50 0.10 8.19
N ILE A 83 5.87 -1.11 7.76
CA ILE A 83 5.36 -2.36 8.35
C ILE A 83 5.59 -2.35 9.86
N ARG A 84 6.81 -2.02 10.30
CA ARG A 84 7.17 -2.01 11.71
C ARG A 84 6.51 -0.88 12.50
N ASN A 85 6.62 0.37 12.02
CA ASN A 85 6.17 1.53 12.80
C ASN A 85 4.65 1.67 12.83
N PHE A 86 3.95 1.25 11.77
CA PHE A 86 2.48 1.25 11.72
C PHE A 86 1.90 -0.09 12.19
N LYS A 87 2.76 -1.02 12.64
CA LYS A 87 2.38 -2.33 13.19
C LYS A 87 1.48 -3.13 12.24
N LEU A 88 1.70 -3.02 10.93
CA LEU A 88 0.84 -3.61 9.91
C LEU A 88 0.80 -5.13 9.99
N ALA A 89 1.89 -5.78 10.39
CA ALA A 89 1.96 -7.24 10.56
C ALA A 89 1.00 -7.81 11.63
N ARG A 90 0.30 -6.94 12.40
CA ARG A 90 -0.69 -7.40 13.39
C ARG A 90 -1.98 -7.89 12.73
N PHE A 91 -2.29 -7.42 11.53
CA PHE A 91 -3.52 -7.78 10.82
C PHE A 91 -3.30 -8.13 9.34
N VAL A 92 -2.17 -7.82 8.76
CA VAL A 92 -1.82 -8.17 7.37
C VAL A 92 -1.22 -9.57 7.33
N ASP A 93 -1.74 -10.43 6.45
CA ASP A 93 -1.29 -11.82 6.29
C ASP A 93 -0.14 -11.94 5.29
N SER A 94 -0.10 -11.06 4.28
CA SER A 94 0.96 -11.06 3.26
C SER A 94 1.27 -9.66 2.73
N PHE A 95 2.54 -9.45 2.37
CA PHE A 95 3.02 -8.21 1.76
C PHE A 95 3.62 -8.53 0.39
N VAL A 96 2.95 -8.12 -0.67
CA VAL A 96 3.42 -8.22 -2.05
C VAL A 96 3.96 -6.85 -2.46
N SER A 97 5.19 -6.57 -2.03
CA SER A 97 5.84 -5.29 -2.26
C SER A 97 6.77 -5.39 -3.47
N SER A 98 6.75 -4.39 -4.33
CA SER A 98 7.53 -4.34 -5.57
C SER A 98 9.03 -4.59 -5.38
N CYS A 99 9.59 -4.13 -4.25
CA CYS A 99 11.01 -4.33 -3.92
C CYS A 99 11.41 -5.78 -3.64
N PHE A 100 10.46 -6.68 -3.43
CA PHE A 100 10.69 -8.11 -3.26
C PHE A 100 10.17 -8.91 -4.46
N ALA A 101 9.07 -8.46 -5.05
CA ALA A 101 8.47 -9.10 -6.22
C ALA A 101 9.22 -8.79 -7.54
N HIS A 102 10.03 -7.72 -7.55
CA HIS A 102 10.74 -7.19 -8.73
C HIS A 102 9.79 -6.84 -9.90
N VAL A 103 8.52 -6.65 -9.60
CA VAL A 103 7.45 -6.18 -10.47
C VAL A 103 6.62 -5.15 -9.71
N ARG A 104 6.13 -4.13 -10.40
CA ARG A 104 5.42 -3.01 -9.76
C ARG A 104 4.16 -2.62 -10.53
N LYS A 105 3.17 -2.06 -9.83
CA LYS A 105 2.04 -1.41 -10.49
C LYS A 105 2.56 -0.29 -11.41
N PRO A 106 2.08 -0.13 -12.64
CA PRO A 106 0.83 -0.65 -13.20
C PRO A 106 0.92 -2.04 -13.88
N ASP A 107 2.03 -2.76 -13.77
CA ASP A 107 2.11 -4.11 -14.33
C ASP A 107 1.08 -5.04 -13.65
N ALA A 108 0.30 -5.72 -14.48
CA ALA A 108 -0.74 -6.64 -14.01
C ALA A 108 -0.18 -7.87 -13.26
N ASP A 109 1.08 -8.20 -13.48
CA ASP A 109 1.69 -9.39 -12.87
C ASP A 109 1.82 -9.29 -11.35
N ILE A 110 1.96 -8.08 -10.79
CA ILE A 110 1.95 -7.93 -9.33
C ILE A 110 0.60 -8.30 -8.71
N PHE A 111 -0.51 -8.03 -9.40
CA PHE A 111 -1.85 -8.44 -8.96
C PHE A 111 -2.06 -9.94 -9.10
N ARG A 112 -1.58 -10.54 -10.21
CA ARG A 112 -1.62 -12.00 -10.41
C ARG A 112 -0.84 -12.71 -9.32
N LEU A 113 0.37 -12.24 -9.04
CA LEU A 113 1.20 -12.76 -7.94
C LEU A 113 0.49 -12.65 -6.58
N ALA A 114 -0.20 -11.54 -6.33
CA ALA A 114 -0.95 -11.36 -5.09
C ALA A 114 -2.13 -12.34 -4.97
N LEU A 115 -2.86 -12.58 -6.07
CA LEU A 115 -3.93 -13.58 -6.13
C LEU A 115 -3.39 -15.00 -5.88
N ASP A 116 -2.27 -15.35 -6.51
CA ASP A 116 -1.61 -16.66 -6.34
C ASP A 116 -1.15 -16.89 -4.90
N ILE A 117 -0.51 -15.89 -4.28
CA ILE A 117 -0.08 -15.95 -2.86
C ILE A 117 -1.29 -16.08 -1.93
N ALA A 118 -2.35 -15.32 -2.18
CA ALA A 118 -3.58 -15.38 -1.40
C ALA A 118 -4.38 -16.67 -1.65
N GLN A 119 -4.09 -17.38 -2.75
CA GLN A 119 -4.88 -18.51 -3.26
C GLN A 119 -6.37 -18.14 -3.38
N ALA A 120 -6.63 -16.99 -3.97
CA ALA A 120 -7.97 -16.43 -4.17
C ALA A 120 -8.23 -16.11 -5.63
N SER A 121 -9.46 -16.36 -6.09
CA SER A 121 -9.88 -15.91 -7.42
C SER A 121 -10.22 -14.42 -7.40
N ALA A 122 -10.02 -13.72 -8.53
CA ALA A 122 -10.23 -12.29 -8.64
C ALA A 122 -11.62 -11.81 -8.15
N PRO A 123 -12.74 -12.49 -8.45
CA PRO A 123 -14.07 -12.07 -7.96
C PRO A 123 -14.26 -12.18 -6.43
N GLN A 124 -13.41 -12.93 -5.75
CA GLN A 124 -13.45 -13.08 -4.28
C GLN A 124 -12.72 -11.98 -3.56
N VAL A 125 -11.97 -11.15 -4.28
CA VAL A 125 -11.10 -10.10 -3.71
C VAL A 125 -11.78 -8.74 -3.83
N VAL A 126 -11.61 -7.92 -2.79
CA VAL A 126 -11.88 -6.48 -2.83
C VAL A 126 -10.57 -5.74 -2.69
N TYR A 127 -10.24 -4.92 -3.67
CA TYR A 127 -9.04 -4.11 -3.70
C TYR A 127 -9.37 -2.64 -3.40
N ILE A 128 -8.65 -2.03 -2.46
CA ILE A 128 -8.80 -0.62 -2.08
C ILE A 128 -7.53 0.12 -2.49
N GLU A 129 -7.68 1.15 -3.30
CA GLU A 129 -6.54 1.89 -3.88
C GLU A 129 -6.94 3.34 -4.14
N ASN A 130 -6.00 4.28 -3.99
CA ASN A 130 -6.24 5.71 -4.24
C ASN A 130 -5.77 6.19 -5.62
N THR A 131 -5.14 5.33 -6.41
CA THR A 131 -4.66 5.64 -7.76
C THR A 131 -5.63 5.08 -8.81
N PRO A 132 -6.36 5.94 -9.55
CA PRO A 132 -7.41 5.48 -10.49
C PRO A 132 -6.90 4.46 -11.52
N MET A 133 -5.69 4.66 -12.06
CA MET A 133 -5.09 3.72 -13.02
C MET A 133 -4.93 2.31 -12.43
N PHE A 134 -4.51 2.20 -11.17
CA PHE A 134 -4.33 0.89 -10.54
C PHE A 134 -5.66 0.19 -10.25
N VAL A 135 -6.69 0.97 -9.93
CA VAL A 135 -8.08 0.48 -9.83
C VAL A 135 -8.53 -0.12 -11.16
N GLN A 136 -8.37 0.63 -12.27
CA GLN A 136 -8.77 0.16 -13.62
C GLN A 136 -8.07 -1.13 -14.03
N ILE A 137 -6.78 -1.27 -13.72
CA ILE A 137 -6.02 -2.49 -14.04
C ILE A 137 -6.54 -3.68 -13.22
N ALA A 138 -6.79 -3.49 -11.93
CA ALA A 138 -7.33 -4.54 -11.07
C ALA A 138 -8.74 -4.97 -11.53
N GLU A 139 -9.59 -4.01 -11.90
CA GLU A 139 -10.92 -4.28 -12.49
C GLU A 139 -10.83 -5.04 -13.81
N GLY A 140 -9.86 -4.71 -14.66
CA GLY A 140 -9.57 -5.44 -15.89
C GLY A 140 -9.16 -6.90 -15.67
N LEU A 141 -8.70 -7.25 -14.48
CA LEU A 141 -8.42 -8.62 -14.05
C LEU A 141 -9.63 -9.30 -13.36
N GLY A 142 -10.76 -8.61 -13.25
CA GLY A 142 -11.96 -9.11 -12.57
C GLY A 142 -11.93 -8.95 -11.04
N ILE A 143 -11.00 -8.17 -10.49
CA ILE A 143 -10.95 -7.86 -9.06
C ILE A 143 -11.96 -6.73 -8.77
N ARG A 144 -12.83 -6.93 -7.79
CA ARG A 144 -13.73 -5.87 -7.32
C ARG A 144 -12.93 -4.79 -6.64
N SER A 145 -12.98 -3.56 -7.16
CA SER A 145 -12.10 -2.50 -6.70
C SER A 145 -12.87 -1.30 -6.12
N ILE A 146 -12.25 -0.62 -5.19
CA ILE A 146 -12.73 0.61 -4.57
C ILE A 146 -11.67 1.69 -4.77
N LEU A 147 -12.03 2.75 -5.49
CA LEU A 147 -11.22 3.95 -5.50
C LEU A 147 -11.40 4.67 -4.15
N HIS A 148 -10.35 4.66 -3.34
CA HIS A 148 -10.34 5.36 -2.06
C HIS A 148 -10.16 6.86 -2.29
N THR A 149 -11.17 7.65 -1.99
CA THR A 149 -11.12 9.11 -1.97
C THR A 149 -11.16 9.66 -0.55
N ASP A 150 -11.95 9.02 0.32
CA ASP A 150 -12.11 9.33 1.72
C ASP A 150 -12.63 8.11 2.50
N TYR A 151 -12.60 8.20 3.83
CA TYR A 151 -13.01 7.14 4.73
C TYR A 151 -14.50 6.76 4.55
N THR A 152 -15.39 7.76 4.51
CA THR A 152 -16.84 7.55 4.48
C THR A 152 -17.27 6.85 3.19
N SER A 153 -16.78 7.31 2.04
CA SER A 153 -17.09 6.71 0.75
C SER A 153 -16.57 5.28 0.64
N THR A 154 -15.39 5.02 1.21
CA THR A 154 -14.81 3.67 1.25
C THR A 154 -15.64 2.72 2.11
N CYS A 155 -16.09 3.17 3.31
CA CYS A 155 -17.00 2.39 4.15
C CYS A 155 -18.32 2.07 3.44
N ALA A 156 -18.92 3.04 2.76
CA ALA A 156 -20.15 2.83 2.00
C ALA A 156 -19.97 1.79 0.87
N LYS A 157 -18.85 1.84 0.16
CA LYS A 157 -18.53 0.85 -0.87
C LYS A 157 -18.27 -0.53 -0.30
N LEU A 158 -17.53 -0.64 0.79
CA LEU A 158 -17.31 -1.90 1.50
C LEU A 158 -18.64 -2.52 1.95
N ALA A 159 -19.52 -1.70 2.53
CA ALA A 159 -20.86 -2.13 2.93
C ALA A 159 -21.70 -2.66 1.76
N SER A 160 -21.58 -2.08 0.56
CA SER A 160 -22.26 -2.57 -0.66
C SER A 160 -21.74 -3.94 -1.11
N PHE A 161 -20.52 -4.32 -0.72
CA PHE A 161 -19.96 -5.65 -0.92
C PHE A 161 -20.23 -6.62 0.26
N GLY A 162 -21.06 -6.21 1.23
CA GLY A 162 -21.37 -7.00 2.42
C GLY A 162 -20.34 -6.90 3.55
N LEU A 163 -19.31 -6.07 3.38
CA LEU A 163 -18.26 -5.85 4.38
C LEU A 163 -18.63 -4.63 5.24
N ARG A 164 -19.45 -4.85 6.27
CA ARG A 164 -19.89 -3.79 7.18
C ARG A 164 -19.08 -3.79 8.47
N ASN A 165 -18.74 -2.60 8.91
CA ASN A 165 -18.24 -2.34 10.25
C ASN A 165 -19.42 -1.75 11.05
N ASP A 166 -20.05 -2.52 11.96
CA ASP A 166 -21.21 -2.06 12.76
C ASP A 166 -20.75 -1.22 13.96
N GLU A 167 -20.04 -0.14 13.71
CA GLU A 167 -20.00 0.97 14.63
C GLU A 167 -21.05 1.99 14.17
N GLY A 168 -22.27 1.94 14.71
CA GLY A 168 -23.22 3.01 14.44
C GLY A 168 -24.70 2.62 14.35
N VAL A 169 -25.18 1.70 15.17
CA VAL A 169 -26.58 1.76 15.62
C VAL A 169 -26.57 2.15 17.09
N VAL A 170 -26.39 3.43 17.36
CA VAL A 170 -26.92 4.01 18.58
C VAL A 170 -28.44 3.86 18.46
N HIS A 171 -28.98 2.85 19.11
CA HIS A 171 -30.42 2.85 19.38
C HIS A 171 -30.70 4.08 20.25
N GLU A 172 -31.19 5.15 19.63
CA GLU A 172 -32.03 6.09 20.35
C GLU A 172 -33.28 5.30 20.81
N THR A 173 -33.21 4.77 22.01
CA THR A 173 -34.39 4.34 22.73
C THR A 173 -35.06 5.60 23.29
N SER A 174 -36.22 5.87 22.73
CA SER A 174 -37.26 6.81 23.23
C SER A 174 -37.60 6.58 24.69
#